data_dbad1e32d0f5dc9e94ec110dcfc5f172
#
_entry.id   dbad1e32d0f5dc9e94ec110dcfc5f172
#
_cell.length_a   1.000
_cell.length_b   1.000
_cell.length_c   1.000
_cell.angle_alpha   90.00
_cell.angle_beta   90.00
_cell.angle_gamma   90.00
#
_symmetry.space_group_name_H-M   'P 1'
#
loop_
_entity.id
_entity.type
_entity.pdbx_description
1 polymer ?
#
loop_
_entity_poly.entity_id
_entity_poly.type
_entity_poly.pdbx_seq_one_letter_code
_entity_poly.pdbx_strand_id
1 'polypeptide(L)'
;MRISTTIFLTDETITPVRLARALEQRGFAGLYLPEHTHIPVERATQYPAGGDLPAEYGRTLDPFVALGQVAAVTERLGLGTGITLIAQHDPIDLAKQIATLDHLSGGRFTLGLGFGWNVEEAADHGVEWRTRRELGRERMGLMRALWAREPTAYDGEFGVSVRASHAYPKPVGGAPRTLIGGAAGPKLFAHITEYADGWLPIGGRGLTESMPVLRAGWEEAGRDPADLHVVPYAVLPSPGKLAHYAELGIDEVVLQLPPADEASVLKILDEYEQYL
;
A
#
# COMPACT_ATOMS: atom_id res chain seq x y z
N MET A 1 11.59 -8.24 14.07
CA MET A 1 10.93 -7.27 13.15
C MET A 1 10.92 -7.87 11.77
N ARG A 2 9.78 -7.86 11.08
CA ARG A 2 9.68 -8.38 9.71
C ARG A 2 10.27 -7.40 8.72
N ILE A 3 11.06 -7.88 7.76
CA ILE A 3 11.68 -7.06 6.73
C ILE A 3 11.03 -7.37 5.38
N SER A 4 10.25 -6.43 4.89
CA SER A 4 9.65 -6.41 3.56
C SER A 4 10.42 -5.47 2.63
N THR A 5 10.11 -5.49 1.35
CA THR A 5 10.77 -4.63 0.35
C THR A 5 9.76 -3.91 -0.52
N THR A 6 10.20 -2.81 -1.14
CA THR A 6 9.49 -2.13 -2.22
C THR A 6 10.44 -1.77 -3.35
N ILE A 7 9.91 -1.72 -4.55
CA ILE A 7 10.60 -1.33 -5.78
C ILE A 7 9.59 -0.76 -6.76
N PHE A 8 10.00 0.22 -7.56
CA PHE A 8 9.30 0.53 -8.80
C PHE A 8 9.63 -0.53 -9.85
N LEU A 9 8.74 -1.51 -10.04
CA LEU A 9 8.86 -2.47 -11.13
C LEU A 9 8.44 -1.80 -12.43
N THR A 10 9.31 -1.86 -13.43
CA THR A 10 9.11 -1.28 -14.75
C THR A 10 9.43 -2.31 -15.83
N ASP A 11 9.21 -1.94 -17.09
CA ASP A 11 9.62 -2.72 -18.26
C ASP A 11 11.15 -2.83 -18.45
N GLU A 12 11.93 -2.08 -17.67
CA GLU A 12 13.40 -2.06 -17.71
C GLU A 12 14.06 -2.69 -16.48
N THR A 13 13.29 -3.10 -15.47
CA THR A 13 13.82 -3.62 -14.21
C THR A 13 13.78 -5.16 -14.14
N ILE A 14 14.24 -5.71 -13.00
CA ILE A 14 14.02 -7.11 -12.66
C ILE A 14 12.53 -7.47 -12.81
N THR A 15 12.23 -8.66 -13.33
CA THR A 15 10.84 -9.09 -13.51
C THR A 15 10.17 -9.48 -12.19
N PRO A 16 8.83 -9.35 -12.05
CA PRO A 16 8.11 -9.71 -10.82
C PRO A 16 8.41 -11.13 -10.34
N VAL A 17 8.44 -12.11 -11.25
CA VAL A 17 8.69 -13.52 -10.93
C VAL A 17 10.10 -13.75 -10.39
N ARG A 18 11.11 -13.11 -11.00
CA ARG A 18 12.51 -13.26 -10.57
C ARG A 18 12.71 -12.64 -9.19
N LEU A 19 12.18 -11.45 -8.98
CA LEU A 19 12.24 -10.76 -7.70
C LEU A 19 11.53 -11.56 -6.60
N ALA A 20 10.31 -12.02 -6.85
CA ALA A 20 9.52 -12.77 -5.88
C ALA A 20 10.24 -14.00 -5.35
N ARG A 21 10.81 -14.81 -6.27
CA ARG A 21 11.60 -15.99 -5.90
C ARG A 21 12.85 -15.63 -5.10
N ALA A 22 13.55 -14.56 -5.51
CA ALA A 22 14.75 -14.11 -4.82
C ALA A 22 14.44 -13.63 -3.38
N LEU A 23 13.33 -12.91 -3.19
CA LEU A 23 12.87 -12.46 -1.87
C LEU A 23 12.47 -13.63 -0.97
N GLU A 24 11.64 -14.53 -1.48
CA GLU A 24 11.16 -15.67 -0.68
C GLU A 24 12.29 -16.64 -0.29
N GLN A 25 13.23 -16.90 -1.21
CA GLN A 25 14.41 -17.74 -0.94
C GLN A 25 15.31 -17.17 0.14
N ARG A 26 15.44 -15.84 0.22
CA ARG A 26 16.24 -15.13 1.24
C ARG A 26 15.51 -14.92 2.56
N GLY A 27 14.20 -15.16 2.62
CA GLY A 27 13.40 -15.02 3.85
C GLY A 27 12.84 -13.62 4.10
N PHE A 28 12.79 -12.76 3.08
CA PHE A 28 12.07 -11.49 3.19
C PHE A 28 10.58 -11.71 3.45
N ALA A 29 9.98 -10.84 4.25
CA ALA A 29 8.61 -11.00 4.71
C ALA A 29 7.56 -10.63 3.66
N GLY A 30 7.85 -9.67 2.76
CA GLY A 30 6.89 -9.20 1.77
C GLY A 30 7.48 -8.32 0.68
N LEU A 31 6.67 -8.12 -0.37
CA LEU A 31 6.92 -7.20 -1.48
C LEU A 31 5.75 -6.25 -1.60
N TYR A 32 6.02 -4.95 -1.53
CA TYR A 32 5.04 -3.89 -1.74
C TYR A 32 5.33 -3.15 -3.04
N LEU A 33 4.31 -2.91 -3.86
CA LEU A 33 4.47 -2.21 -5.14
C LEU A 33 3.72 -0.88 -5.14
N PRO A 34 4.37 0.22 -5.59
CA PRO A 34 3.71 1.50 -5.80
C PRO A 34 2.81 1.47 -7.03
N GLU A 35 1.95 2.48 -7.15
CA GLU A 35 1.03 2.63 -8.28
C GLU A 35 1.11 4.03 -8.87
N HIS A 36 1.29 4.08 -10.20
CA HIS A 36 0.94 5.18 -11.09
C HIS A 36 0.46 4.59 -12.41
N THR A 37 -0.72 4.98 -12.87
CA THR A 37 -1.25 4.51 -14.16
C THR A 37 -0.56 5.22 -15.31
N HIS A 38 -0.26 6.49 -15.13
CA HIS A 38 0.43 7.36 -16.07
C HIS A 38 0.93 8.61 -15.36
N ILE A 39 1.84 9.32 -15.97
CA ILE A 39 2.30 10.64 -15.49
C ILE A 39 2.05 11.67 -16.61
N PRO A 40 1.17 12.65 -16.41
CA PRO A 40 0.99 13.72 -17.39
C PRO A 40 2.30 14.46 -17.67
N VAL A 41 2.58 14.68 -18.96
CA VAL A 41 3.78 15.41 -19.38
C VAL A 41 3.68 16.88 -18.95
N GLU A 42 2.52 17.48 -19.21
CA GLU A 42 2.21 18.84 -18.75
C GLU A 42 1.55 18.77 -17.38
N ARG A 43 2.28 19.18 -16.34
CA ARG A 43 1.78 19.26 -14.98
C ARG A 43 2.36 20.44 -14.21
N ALA A 44 1.55 21.06 -13.37
CA ALA A 44 1.98 22.09 -12.42
C ALA A 44 2.40 21.47 -11.08
N THR A 45 1.89 20.27 -10.77
CA THR A 45 2.21 19.57 -9.53
C THR A 45 3.68 19.14 -9.53
N GLN A 46 4.41 19.64 -8.54
CA GLN A 46 5.82 19.30 -8.37
C GLN A 46 5.99 17.93 -7.69
N TYR A 47 7.11 17.29 -7.98
CA TYR A 47 7.50 16.05 -7.30
C TYR A 47 7.71 16.30 -5.80
N PRO A 48 7.05 15.54 -4.90
CA PRO A 48 7.06 15.81 -3.46
C PRO A 48 8.45 15.75 -2.80
N ALA A 49 9.38 14.97 -3.37
CA ALA A 49 10.75 14.89 -2.86
C ALA A 49 11.65 16.02 -3.41
N GLY A 50 11.14 16.86 -4.32
CA GLY A 50 11.88 17.92 -4.99
C GLY A 50 12.71 17.44 -6.17
N GLY A 51 13.13 18.38 -7.03
CA GLY A 51 13.86 18.07 -8.25
C GLY A 51 13.00 17.48 -9.37
N ASP A 52 13.65 16.84 -10.34
CA ASP A 52 12.99 16.19 -11.47
C ASP A 52 12.30 14.89 -11.01
N LEU A 53 11.16 14.59 -11.62
CA LEU A 53 10.48 13.32 -11.37
C LEU A 53 11.28 12.17 -11.97
N PRO A 54 11.64 11.13 -11.17
CA PRO A 54 12.33 9.97 -11.69
C PRO A 54 11.53 9.23 -12.78
N ALA A 55 12.22 8.70 -13.77
CA ALA A 55 11.60 8.09 -14.96
C ALA A 55 10.72 6.88 -14.64
N GLU A 56 11.04 6.15 -13.59
CA GLU A 56 10.31 4.97 -13.14
C GLU A 56 8.85 5.26 -12.78
N TYR A 57 8.50 6.51 -12.41
CA TYR A 57 7.12 6.88 -12.12
C TYR A 57 6.19 6.74 -13.32
N GLY A 58 6.67 7.08 -14.52
CA GLY A 58 5.91 6.94 -15.76
C GLY A 58 5.97 5.55 -16.41
N ARG A 59 6.73 4.61 -15.81
CA ARG A 59 6.97 3.27 -16.36
C ARG A 59 6.48 2.16 -15.42
N THR A 60 5.83 2.51 -14.32
CA THR A 60 5.38 1.58 -13.28
C THR A 60 4.46 0.51 -13.86
N LEU A 61 4.76 -0.76 -13.61
CA LEU A 61 3.85 -1.85 -13.93
C LEU A 61 2.60 -1.76 -13.04
N ASP A 62 1.46 -2.20 -13.58
CA ASP A 62 0.24 -2.34 -12.76
C ASP A 62 0.51 -3.26 -11.56
N PRO A 63 0.29 -2.80 -10.32
CA PRO A 63 0.66 -3.56 -9.13
C PRO A 63 -0.17 -4.83 -8.97
N PHE A 64 -1.46 -4.85 -9.34
CA PHE A 64 -2.30 -6.04 -9.19
C PHE A 64 -1.92 -7.13 -10.19
N VAL A 65 -1.58 -6.76 -11.42
CA VAL A 65 -1.10 -7.69 -12.45
C VAL A 65 0.27 -8.26 -12.04
N ALA A 66 1.19 -7.41 -11.57
CA ALA A 66 2.51 -7.85 -11.12
C ALA A 66 2.42 -8.73 -9.86
N LEU A 67 1.64 -8.33 -8.86
CA LEU A 67 1.43 -9.12 -7.63
C LEU A 67 0.70 -10.44 -7.89
N GLY A 68 -0.14 -10.52 -8.92
CA GLY A 68 -0.72 -11.79 -9.38
C GLY A 68 0.35 -12.80 -9.82
N GLN A 69 1.39 -12.33 -10.53
CA GLN A 69 2.54 -13.18 -10.89
C GLN A 69 3.35 -13.58 -9.65
N VAL A 70 3.54 -12.65 -8.71
CA VAL A 70 4.23 -12.92 -7.43
C VAL A 70 3.49 -13.97 -6.63
N ALA A 71 2.16 -13.86 -6.50
CA ALA A 71 1.32 -14.82 -5.79
C ALA A 71 1.45 -16.23 -6.35
N ALA A 72 1.53 -16.37 -7.67
CA ALA A 72 1.58 -17.65 -8.36
C ALA A 72 2.91 -18.41 -8.16
N VAL A 73 4.00 -17.74 -7.75
CA VAL A 73 5.35 -18.33 -7.65
C VAL A 73 5.92 -18.33 -6.24
N THR A 74 5.12 -17.92 -5.24
CA THR A 74 5.50 -17.85 -3.82
C THR A 74 4.44 -18.48 -2.93
N GLU A 75 4.85 -18.98 -1.78
CA GLU A 75 3.97 -19.64 -0.80
C GLU A 75 3.82 -18.82 0.49
N ARG A 76 4.86 -18.08 0.88
CA ARG A 76 4.94 -17.38 2.17
C ARG A 76 5.09 -15.87 2.04
N LEU A 77 5.69 -15.39 0.95
CA LEU A 77 5.96 -13.98 0.73
C LEU A 77 4.65 -13.17 0.81
N GLY A 78 4.60 -12.18 1.70
CA GLY A 78 3.51 -11.20 1.78
C GLY A 78 3.47 -10.34 0.53
N LEU A 79 2.29 -9.90 0.15
CA LEU A 79 2.02 -9.10 -1.04
C LEU A 79 1.39 -7.80 -0.59
N GLY A 80 1.80 -6.67 -1.11
CA GLY A 80 1.19 -5.40 -0.72
C GLY A 80 1.25 -4.34 -1.82
N THR A 81 0.38 -3.36 -1.69
CA THR A 81 0.51 -2.12 -2.45
C THR A 81 1.10 -1.02 -1.55
N GLY A 82 1.93 -0.18 -2.11
CA GLY A 82 2.53 0.93 -1.39
C GLY A 82 2.68 2.16 -2.29
N ILE A 83 1.55 2.69 -2.67
CA ILE A 83 0.13 2.55 -2.28
C ILE A 83 -0.77 2.37 -3.50
N THR A 84 -1.98 1.83 -3.32
CA THR A 84 -3.07 1.92 -4.29
C THR A 84 -3.70 3.31 -4.24
N LEU A 85 -3.86 3.95 -5.40
CA LEU A 85 -4.48 5.26 -5.55
C LEU A 85 -6.02 5.13 -5.57
N ILE A 86 -6.62 4.83 -4.40
CA ILE A 86 -8.02 4.40 -4.26
C ILE A 86 -9.03 5.33 -4.95
N ALA A 87 -8.75 6.64 -4.99
CA ALA A 87 -9.65 7.61 -5.64
C ALA A 87 -9.58 7.59 -7.17
N GLN A 88 -8.66 6.84 -7.78
CA GLN A 88 -8.46 6.78 -9.23
C GLN A 88 -9.06 5.51 -9.87
N HIS A 89 -9.51 4.53 -9.05
CA HIS A 89 -10.10 3.28 -9.52
C HIS A 89 -11.62 3.30 -9.52
N ASP A 90 -12.26 2.54 -10.39
CA ASP A 90 -13.63 2.09 -10.17
C ASP A 90 -13.67 1.17 -8.93
N PRO A 91 -14.48 1.48 -7.90
CA PRO A 91 -14.45 0.74 -6.66
C PRO A 91 -15.00 -0.69 -6.77
N ILE A 92 -15.85 -0.99 -7.75
CA ILE A 92 -16.40 -2.34 -7.97
C ILE A 92 -15.31 -3.23 -8.57
N ASP A 93 -14.60 -2.71 -9.57
CA ASP A 93 -13.50 -3.43 -10.21
C ASP A 93 -12.33 -3.62 -9.23
N LEU A 94 -11.97 -2.58 -8.49
CA LEU A 94 -10.93 -2.65 -7.48
C LEU A 94 -11.27 -3.67 -6.37
N ALA A 95 -12.52 -3.69 -5.89
CA ALA A 95 -12.96 -4.67 -4.91
C ALA A 95 -12.79 -6.11 -5.43
N LYS A 96 -13.09 -6.33 -6.72
CA LYS A 96 -12.91 -7.63 -7.38
C LYS A 96 -11.45 -8.01 -7.51
N GLN A 97 -10.59 -7.10 -7.94
CA GLN A 97 -9.14 -7.33 -8.10
C GLN A 97 -8.50 -7.71 -6.77
N ILE A 98 -8.76 -6.91 -5.73
CA ILE A 98 -8.27 -7.14 -4.37
C ILE A 98 -8.72 -8.50 -3.82
N ALA A 99 -10.02 -8.79 -3.88
CA ALA A 99 -10.55 -10.05 -3.38
C ALA A 99 -10.00 -11.26 -4.13
N THR A 100 -9.78 -11.12 -5.44
CA THR A 100 -9.19 -12.18 -6.27
C THR A 100 -7.73 -12.41 -5.89
N LEU A 101 -6.92 -11.35 -5.79
CA LEU A 101 -5.52 -11.45 -5.42
C LEU A 101 -5.35 -12.03 -4.01
N ASP A 102 -6.15 -11.55 -3.06
CA ASP A 102 -6.11 -12.05 -1.68
C ASP A 102 -6.49 -13.54 -1.61
N HIS A 103 -7.55 -13.94 -2.30
CA HIS A 103 -7.97 -15.34 -2.39
C HIS A 103 -6.90 -16.24 -3.01
N LEU A 104 -6.33 -15.84 -4.17
CA LEU A 104 -5.31 -16.62 -4.87
C LEU A 104 -3.99 -16.70 -4.10
N SER A 105 -3.69 -15.70 -3.31
CA SER A 105 -2.51 -15.70 -2.44
C SER A 105 -2.73 -16.39 -1.09
N GLY A 106 -3.95 -16.85 -0.79
CA GLY A 106 -4.27 -17.47 0.50
C GLY A 106 -4.28 -16.49 1.68
N GLY A 107 -4.70 -15.23 1.44
CA GLY A 107 -4.80 -14.20 2.49
C GLY A 107 -3.48 -13.49 2.79
N ARG A 108 -2.51 -13.51 1.87
CA ARG A 108 -1.20 -12.85 2.04
C ARG A 108 -1.19 -11.38 1.61
N PHE A 109 -2.31 -10.85 1.10
CA PHE A 109 -2.37 -9.50 0.56
C PHE A 109 -2.60 -8.45 1.66
N THR A 110 -1.86 -7.35 1.60
CA THR A 110 -2.04 -6.13 2.39
C THR A 110 -2.37 -4.98 1.46
N LEU A 111 -3.50 -4.32 1.68
CA LEU A 111 -3.88 -3.12 0.95
C LEU A 111 -3.22 -1.90 1.58
N GLY A 112 -2.12 -1.42 1.03
CA GLY A 112 -1.65 -0.08 1.29
C GLY A 112 -2.39 0.88 0.37
N LEU A 113 -3.21 1.77 0.90
CA LEU A 113 -3.95 2.76 0.14
C LEU A 113 -3.48 4.18 0.40
N GLY A 114 -3.74 5.06 -0.55
CA GLY A 114 -3.46 6.49 -0.40
C GLY A 114 -4.28 7.35 -1.35
N PHE A 115 -4.07 8.65 -1.22
CA PHE A 115 -4.92 9.64 -1.90
C PHE A 115 -4.21 10.35 -3.06
N GLY A 116 -2.99 9.93 -3.38
CA GLY A 116 -2.19 10.52 -4.45
C GLY A 116 -1.57 11.88 -4.11
N TRP A 117 -0.60 12.28 -4.91
CA TRP A 117 0.10 13.56 -4.83
C TRP A 117 -0.01 14.37 -6.13
N ASN A 118 -0.22 13.72 -7.27
CA ASN A 118 -0.27 14.33 -8.60
C ASN A 118 -1.70 14.74 -8.93
N VAL A 119 -1.94 16.05 -8.98
CA VAL A 119 -3.28 16.63 -9.21
C VAL A 119 -3.77 16.31 -10.61
N GLU A 120 -2.89 16.41 -11.61
CA GLU A 120 -3.22 16.21 -13.00
C GLU A 120 -3.54 14.73 -13.31
N GLU A 121 -2.76 13.80 -12.77
CA GLU A 121 -3.06 12.37 -12.84
C GLU A 121 -4.44 12.05 -12.24
N ALA A 122 -4.73 12.61 -11.06
CA ALA A 122 -6.04 12.42 -10.42
C ALA A 122 -7.19 13.02 -11.25
N ALA A 123 -6.96 14.19 -11.87
CA ALA A 123 -7.95 14.84 -12.73
C ALA A 123 -8.27 14.03 -13.99
N ASP A 124 -7.27 13.39 -14.61
CA ASP A 124 -7.46 12.51 -15.77
C ASP A 124 -8.33 11.26 -15.44
N HIS A 125 -8.31 10.85 -14.17
CA HIS A 125 -9.22 9.85 -13.64
C HIS A 125 -10.60 10.41 -13.18
N GLY A 126 -10.88 11.68 -13.44
CA GLY A 126 -12.13 12.34 -13.04
C GLY A 126 -12.24 12.63 -11.54
N VAL A 127 -11.13 12.66 -10.81
CA VAL A 127 -11.12 12.88 -9.38
C VAL A 127 -11.04 14.36 -9.06
N GLU A 128 -12.04 14.89 -8.34
CA GLU A 128 -11.98 16.23 -7.75
C GLU A 128 -10.97 16.21 -6.60
N TRP A 129 -9.89 16.99 -6.76
CA TRP A 129 -8.75 16.96 -5.85
C TRP A 129 -9.09 17.26 -4.38
N ARG A 130 -10.01 18.21 -4.16
CA ARG A 130 -10.36 18.66 -2.80
C ARG A 130 -11.09 17.60 -1.99
N THR A 131 -11.88 16.75 -2.65
CA THR A 131 -12.73 15.73 -2.03
C THR A 131 -12.16 14.29 -2.19
N ARG A 132 -10.94 14.15 -2.71
CA ARG A 132 -10.35 12.82 -3.00
C ARG A 132 -10.23 11.91 -1.77
N ARG A 133 -10.08 12.49 -0.57
CA ARG A 133 -9.98 11.70 0.67
C ARG A 133 -11.33 11.14 1.08
N GLU A 134 -12.35 11.97 1.03
CA GLU A 134 -13.74 11.62 1.28
C GLU A 134 -14.23 10.60 0.26
N LEU A 135 -13.92 10.82 -1.03
CA LEU A 135 -14.17 9.85 -2.10
C LEU A 135 -13.47 8.50 -1.83
N GLY A 136 -12.20 8.53 -1.41
CA GLY A 136 -11.46 7.31 -1.04
C GLY A 136 -12.08 6.55 0.12
N ARG A 137 -12.57 7.27 1.15
CA ARG A 137 -13.30 6.68 2.27
C ARG A 137 -14.58 5.97 1.81
N GLU A 138 -15.36 6.60 0.94
CA GLU A 138 -16.60 6.02 0.43
C GLU A 138 -16.35 4.82 -0.48
N ARG A 139 -15.34 4.90 -1.34
CA ARG A 139 -14.92 3.74 -2.15
C ARG A 139 -14.50 2.56 -1.27
N MET A 140 -13.81 2.80 -0.16
CA MET A 140 -13.50 1.75 0.80
C MET A 140 -14.77 1.17 1.44
N GLY A 141 -15.76 2.01 1.77
CA GLY A 141 -17.07 1.58 2.27
C GLY A 141 -17.81 0.68 1.27
N LEU A 142 -17.86 1.07 -0.01
CA LEU A 142 -18.44 0.26 -1.09
C LEU A 142 -17.71 -1.08 -1.25
N MET A 143 -16.38 -1.09 -1.27
CA MET A 143 -15.61 -2.34 -1.39
C MET A 143 -15.91 -3.27 -0.21
N ARG A 144 -15.99 -2.76 1.01
CA ARG A 144 -16.38 -3.56 2.19
C ARG A 144 -17.78 -4.11 2.10
N ALA A 145 -18.75 -3.36 1.55
CA ALA A 145 -20.09 -3.86 1.29
C ALA A 145 -20.08 -5.05 0.30
N LEU A 146 -19.25 -4.96 -0.76
CA LEU A 146 -19.06 -6.07 -1.71
C LEU A 146 -18.34 -7.27 -1.08
N TRP A 147 -17.46 -7.07 -0.10
CA TRP A 147 -16.77 -8.15 0.61
C TRP A 147 -17.60 -8.74 1.75
N ALA A 148 -18.63 -8.07 2.20
CA ALA A 148 -19.50 -8.57 3.25
C ALA A 148 -20.04 -9.98 2.93
N ARG A 149 -20.20 -10.79 3.97
CA ARG A 149 -20.70 -12.17 3.85
C ARG A 149 -22.11 -12.21 3.26
N GLU A 150 -22.98 -11.36 3.78
CA GLU A 150 -24.33 -11.18 3.26
C GLU A 150 -24.35 -10.04 2.26
N PRO A 151 -25.14 -10.16 1.16
CA PRO A 151 -25.29 -9.10 0.19
C PRO A 151 -25.71 -7.79 0.85
N THR A 152 -24.86 -6.77 0.75
CA THR A 152 -25.06 -5.47 1.39
C THR A 152 -25.01 -4.38 0.32
N ALA A 153 -25.95 -3.44 0.39
CA ALA A 153 -25.92 -2.24 -0.43
C ALA A 153 -25.06 -1.16 0.23
N TYR A 154 -24.49 -0.30 -0.59
CA TYR A 154 -23.82 0.92 -0.14
C TYR A 154 -24.34 2.11 -0.92
N ASP A 155 -24.58 3.24 -0.25
CA ASP A 155 -25.03 4.49 -0.85
C ASP A 155 -24.30 5.65 -0.16
N GLY A 156 -23.34 6.26 -0.86
CA GLY A 156 -22.47 7.34 -0.40
C GLY A 156 -22.85 8.69 -1.04
N GLU A 157 -22.16 9.75 -0.60
CA GLU A 157 -22.46 11.14 -1.01
C GLU A 157 -21.83 11.50 -2.36
N PHE A 158 -20.69 10.90 -2.74
CA PHE A 158 -19.92 11.26 -3.96
C PHE A 158 -20.30 10.39 -5.19
N GLY A 159 -21.56 9.95 -5.28
CA GLY A 159 -22.00 9.08 -6.36
C GLY A 159 -21.44 7.66 -6.26
N VAL A 160 -20.87 7.30 -5.14
CA VAL A 160 -20.34 5.96 -4.86
C VAL A 160 -21.44 5.10 -4.30
N SER A 161 -22.06 4.27 -5.15
CA SER A 161 -23.14 3.39 -4.71
C SER A 161 -23.07 2.02 -5.36
N VAL A 162 -23.59 1.01 -4.66
CA VAL A 162 -23.79 -0.35 -5.19
C VAL A 162 -25.02 -0.98 -4.55
N ARG A 163 -25.79 -1.70 -5.36
CA ARG A 163 -26.92 -2.50 -4.88
C ARG A 163 -26.39 -3.70 -4.10
N ALA A 164 -27.20 -4.25 -3.18
CA ALA A 164 -26.88 -5.52 -2.54
C ALA A 164 -26.59 -6.58 -3.61
N SER A 165 -25.38 -7.11 -3.60
CA SER A 165 -24.86 -7.92 -4.70
C SER A 165 -24.05 -9.11 -4.22
N HIS A 166 -24.08 -10.20 -4.96
CA HIS A 166 -23.14 -11.29 -4.81
C HIS A 166 -21.83 -10.96 -5.54
N ALA A 167 -20.72 -10.82 -4.82
CA ALA A 167 -19.38 -10.60 -5.36
C ALA A 167 -18.41 -11.64 -4.79
N TYR A 168 -18.02 -12.62 -5.57
CA TYR A 168 -17.04 -13.66 -5.19
C TYR A 168 -15.81 -13.61 -6.12
N PRO A 169 -14.62 -14.09 -5.65
CA PRO A 169 -14.37 -14.56 -4.29
C PRO A 169 -14.50 -13.45 -3.25
N LYS A 170 -14.56 -13.82 -1.97
CA LYS A 170 -14.39 -12.89 -0.86
C LYS A 170 -12.91 -12.91 -0.47
N PRO A 171 -12.36 -11.83 0.11
CA PRO A 171 -11.06 -11.88 0.75
C PRO A 171 -11.03 -12.92 1.87
N VAL A 172 -9.89 -13.55 2.06
CA VAL A 172 -9.65 -14.48 3.17
C VAL A 172 -9.73 -13.69 4.48
N GLY A 173 -10.56 -14.14 5.42
CA GLY A 173 -10.77 -13.41 6.67
C GLY A 173 -11.75 -12.22 6.57
N GLY A 174 -12.37 -11.99 5.41
CA GLY A 174 -13.42 -10.98 5.20
C GLY A 174 -12.95 -9.66 4.58
N ALA A 175 -11.76 -9.20 4.91
CA ALA A 175 -11.10 -8.05 4.28
C ALA A 175 -9.57 -8.18 4.42
N PRO A 176 -8.78 -7.68 3.46
CA PRO A 176 -7.33 -7.63 3.63
C PRO A 176 -6.94 -6.59 4.68
N ARG A 177 -5.79 -6.79 5.35
CA ARG A 177 -5.19 -5.76 6.19
C ARG A 177 -5.03 -4.48 5.38
N THR A 178 -5.53 -3.36 5.91
CA THR A 178 -5.56 -2.08 5.22
C THR A 178 -4.70 -1.06 5.93
N LEU A 179 -3.68 -0.52 5.26
CA LEU A 179 -2.80 0.53 5.76
C LEU A 179 -2.99 1.81 4.94
N ILE A 180 -3.03 2.98 5.59
CA ILE A 180 -3.13 4.25 4.84
C ILE A 180 -1.77 4.92 4.77
N GLY A 181 -1.32 5.20 3.54
CA GLY A 181 -0.10 5.94 3.26
C GLY A 181 -0.29 7.45 3.37
N GLY A 182 0.76 8.14 3.78
CA GLY A 182 0.80 9.60 3.81
C GLY A 182 1.53 10.20 5.00
N ALA A 183 1.75 11.52 4.94
CA ALA A 183 2.38 12.28 6.03
C ALA A 183 1.45 12.35 7.26
N ALA A 184 2.06 12.27 8.44
CA ALA A 184 1.36 12.42 9.71
C ALA A 184 0.51 13.69 9.77
N GLY A 185 -0.66 13.57 10.38
CA GLY A 185 -1.53 14.71 10.62
C GLY A 185 -2.94 14.30 11.01
N PRO A 186 -3.72 15.21 11.62
CA PRO A 186 -5.01 14.88 12.22
C PRO A 186 -6.01 14.31 11.20
N LYS A 187 -6.02 14.84 9.96
CA LYS A 187 -6.91 14.34 8.90
C LYS A 187 -6.56 12.90 8.49
N LEU A 188 -5.26 12.57 8.37
CA LEU A 188 -4.85 11.21 8.03
C LEU A 188 -5.17 10.25 9.17
N PHE A 189 -4.88 10.64 10.40
CA PHE A 189 -5.12 9.81 11.57
C PHE A 189 -6.60 9.54 11.81
N ALA A 190 -7.48 10.52 11.54
CA ALA A 190 -8.91 10.31 11.55
C ALA A 190 -9.35 9.21 10.57
N HIS A 191 -8.85 9.22 9.32
CA HIS A 191 -9.13 8.14 8.37
C HIS A 191 -8.58 6.78 8.83
N ILE A 192 -7.37 6.76 9.42
CA ILE A 192 -6.78 5.51 9.92
C ILE A 192 -7.65 4.94 11.03
N THR A 193 -8.04 5.74 12.02
CA THR A 193 -8.83 5.28 13.16
C THR A 193 -10.26 4.89 12.76
N GLU A 194 -10.82 5.48 11.71
CA GLU A 194 -12.17 5.20 11.24
C GLU A 194 -12.27 3.87 10.48
N TYR A 195 -11.34 3.59 9.54
CA TYR A 195 -11.53 2.48 8.62
C TYR A 195 -10.26 1.72 8.18
N ALA A 196 -9.11 1.94 8.78
CA ALA A 196 -7.89 1.20 8.41
C ALA A 196 -7.35 0.40 9.62
N ASP A 197 -6.36 -0.45 9.37
CA ASP A 197 -5.68 -1.24 10.39
C ASP A 197 -4.33 -0.64 10.77
N GLY A 198 -3.95 0.47 10.12
CA GLY A 198 -2.70 1.14 10.45
C GLY A 198 -2.21 2.17 9.44
N TRP A 199 -0.97 2.56 9.65
CA TRP A 199 -0.28 3.63 8.95
C TRP A 199 0.92 3.14 8.16
N LEU A 200 1.10 3.63 6.93
CA LEU A 200 2.22 3.35 6.03
C LEU A 200 3.02 4.65 5.77
N PRO A 201 3.81 5.13 6.76
CA PRO A 201 4.58 6.38 6.62
C PRO A 201 5.78 6.21 5.68
N ILE A 202 6.00 7.17 4.78
CA ILE A 202 7.17 7.16 3.90
C ILE A 202 8.43 7.55 4.68
N GLY A 203 9.47 6.72 4.59
CA GLY A 203 10.80 6.98 5.13
C GLY A 203 10.91 7.02 6.66
N GLY A 204 9.80 6.94 7.38
CA GLY A 204 9.76 6.91 8.85
C GLY A 204 10.10 8.22 9.55
N ARG A 205 10.16 9.36 8.84
CA ARG A 205 10.40 10.67 9.46
C ARG A 205 9.25 11.07 10.38
N GLY A 206 9.56 11.55 11.60
CA GLY A 206 8.59 12.05 12.56
C GLY A 206 7.75 10.97 13.25
N LEU A 207 8.18 9.71 13.20
CA LEU A 207 7.48 8.62 13.88
C LEU A 207 7.43 8.79 15.39
N THR A 208 8.54 9.18 16.01
CA THR A 208 8.65 9.36 17.45
C THR A 208 7.61 10.33 17.98
N GLU A 209 7.38 11.44 17.28
CA GLU A 209 6.42 12.48 17.65
C GLU A 209 4.98 12.10 17.28
N SER A 210 4.81 11.37 16.20
CA SER A 210 3.49 11.10 15.61
C SER A 210 2.80 9.85 16.17
N MET A 211 3.57 8.83 16.55
CA MET A 211 3.02 7.57 17.06
C MET A 211 2.18 7.74 18.34
N PRO A 212 2.60 8.55 19.35
CA PRO A 212 1.76 8.78 20.53
C PRO A 212 0.40 9.40 20.19
N VAL A 213 0.36 10.34 19.22
CA VAL A 213 -0.88 10.98 18.77
C VAL A 213 -1.80 9.98 18.06
N LEU A 214 -1.23 9.15 17.18
CA LEU A 214 -2.00 8.10 16.50
C LEU A 214 -2.56 7.07 17.48
N ARG A 215 -1.73 6.61 18.45
CA ARG A 215 -2.15 5.65 19.46
C ARG A 215 -3.29 6.21 20.33
N ALA A 216 -3.18 7.46 20.79
CA ALA A 216 -4.23 8.11 21.55
C ALA A 216 -5.55 8.17 20.77
N GLY A 217 -5.52 8.60 19.51
CA GLY A 217 -6.72 8.61 18.67
C GLY A 217 -7.29 7.23 18.37
N TRP A 218 -6.43 6.21 18.30
CA TRP A 218 -6.84 4.80 18.15
C TRP A 218 -7.60 4.29 19.37
N GLU A 219 -7.08 4.56 20.56
CA GLU A 219 -7.71 4.19 21.85
C GLU A 219 -9.02 4.97 22.07
N GLU A 220 -9.06 6.28 21.76
CA GLU A 220 -10.27 7.10 21.79
C GLU A 220 -11.38 6.57 20.87
N ALA A 221 -10.99 5.95 19.73
CA ALA A 221 -11.92 5.26 18.84
C ALA A 221 -12.38 3.88 19.37
N GLY A 222 -11.95 3.48 20.57
CA GLY A 222 -12.30 2.20 21.20
C GLY A 222 -11.63 0.97 20.56
N ARG A 223 -10.50 1.16 19.86
CA ARG A 223 -9.78 0.08 19.19
C ARG A 223 -8.64 -0.45 20.05
N ASP A 224 -8.36 -1.75 19.96
CA ASP A 224 -7.28 -2.38 20.72
C ASP A 224 -5.91 -1.87 20.21
N PRO A 225 -5.04 -1.32 21.07
CA PRO A 225 -3.69 -0.91 20.70
C PRO A 225 -2.84 -1.99 20.03
N ALA A 226 -3.11 -3.26 20.33
CA ALA A 226 -2.42 -4.40 19.72
C ALA A 226 -2.75 -4.60 18.23
N ASP A 227 -3.88 -4.06 17.77
CA ASP A 227 -4.33 -4.15 16.37
C ASP A 227 -3.81 -3.00 15.49
N LEU A 228 -3.10 -2.02 16.09
CA LEU A 228 -2.53 -0.91 15.35
C LEU A 228 -1.21 -1.30 14.67
N HIS A 229 -1.20 -1.32 13.34
CA HIS A 229 0.00 -1.54 12.56
C HIS A 229 0.63 -0.22 12.10
N VAL A 230 1.93 -0.05 12.32
CA VAL A 230 2.72 1.06 11.74
C VAL A 230 3.87 0.46 10.97
N VAL A 231 3.87 0.65 9.66
CA VAL A 231 4.80 0.02 8.73
C VAL A 231 5.57 1.09 7.96
N PRO A 232 6.77 1.51 8.42
CA PRO A 232 7.60 2.47 7.70
C PRO A 232 7.95 1.94 6.31
N TYR A 233 7.67 2.77 5.29
CA TYR A 233 7.73 2.42 3.88
C TYR A 233 8.85 3.15 3.14
N ALA A 234 9.46 2.48 2.17
CA ALA A 234 10.57 2.99 1.35
C ALA A 234 11.76 3.47 2.20
N VAL A 235 12.15 2.63 3.17
CA VAL A 235 13.23 2.93 4.09
C VAL A 235 14.57 2.47 3.52
N LEU A 236 15.56 3.38 3.49
CA LEU A 236 16.96 2.97 3.34
C LEU A 236 17.47 2.50 4.71
N PRO A 237 17.86 1.22 4.85
CA PRO A 237 18.17 0.64 6.15
C PRO A 237 19.51 1.13 6.72
N SER A 238 19.58 1.16 8.03
CA SER A 238 20.82 1.14 8.80
C SER A 238 20.54 0.45 10.14
N PRO A 239 21.57 -0.17 10.79
CA PRO A 239 21.36 -0.86 12.07
C PRO A 239 20.70 0.03 13.12
N GLY A 240 21.18 1.28 13.27
CA GLY A 240 20.61 2.22 14.24
C GLY A 240 19.15 2.60 13.96
N LYS A 241 18.78 2.77 12.68
CA LYS A 241 17.40 3.08 12.30
C LYS A 241 16.46 1.91 12.60
N LEU A 242 16.87 0.69 12.28
CA LEU A 242 16.05 -0.49 12.53
C LEU A 242 15.91 -0.78 14.02
N ALA A 243 16.99 -0.60 14.81
CA ALA A 243 16.94 -0.68 16.26
C ALA A 243 15.95 0.33 16.86
N HIS A 244 16.00 1.59 16.40
CA HIS A 244 15.05 2.62 16.82
C HIS A 244 13.60 2.26 16.49
N TYR A 245 13.33 1.68 15.32
CA TYR A 245 11.97 1.23 14.98
C TYR A 245 11.50 0.08 15.89
N ALA A 246 12.38 -0.85 16.24
CA ALA A 246 12.06 -1.90 17.19
C ALA A 246 11.73 -1.34 18.58
N GLU A 247 12.47 -0.31 19.06
CA GLU A 247 12.17 0.40 20.31
C GLU A 247 10.79 1.09 20.30
N LEU A 248 10.35 1.57 19.14
CA LEU A 248 9.02 2.14 18.95
C LEU A 248 7.90 1.07 18.88
N GLY A 249 8.25 -0.23 18.91
CA GLY A 249 7.31 -1.33 18.79
C GLY A 249 6.84 -1.59 17.36
N ILE A 250 7.64 -1.17 16.37
CA ILE A 250 7.36 -1.46 14.96
C ILE A 250 7.79 -2.90 14.65
N ASP A 251 6.88 -3.68 14.12
CA ASP A 251 7.06 -5.11 13.84
C ASP A 251 7.34 -5.42 12.36
N GLU A 252 7.11 -4.46 11.47
CA GLU A 252 7.39 -4.58 10.03
C GLU A 252 7.96 -3.28 9.45
N VAL A 253 8.98 -3.40 8.59
CA VAL A 253 9.57 -2.28 7.84
C VAL A 253 9.70 -2.67 6.38
N VAL A 254 9.37 -1.76 5.45
CA VAL A 254 9.50 -1.96 4.01
C VAL A 254 10.73 -1.21 3.50
N LEU A 255 11.77 -1.97 3.14
CA LEU A 255 13.04 -1.43 2.63
C LEU A 255 12.93 -1.08 1.14
N GLN A 256 13.55 0.02 0.74
CA GLN A 256 13.57 0.45 -0.65
C GLN A 256 14.67 -0.29 -1.42
N LEU A 257 14.29 -0.88 -2.56
CA LEU A 257 15.19 -1.38 -3.58
C LEU A 257 15.32 -0.38 -4.74
N PRO A 258 16.46 -0.30 -5.42
CA PRO A 258 16.60 0.53 -6.61
C PRO A 258 15.79 -0.03 -7.78
N PRO A 259 15.15 0.80 -8.64
CA PRO A 259 14.51 0.37 -9.88
C PRO A 259 15.58 0.03 -10.93
N ALA A 260 16.17 -1.15 -10.83
CA ALA A 260 17.34 -1.56 -11.61
C ALA A 260 17.19 -2.96 -12.22
N ASP A 261 18.17 -3.35 -13.02
CA ASP A 261 18.26 -4.69 -13.58
C ASP A 261 18.41 -5.78 -12.50
N GLU A 262 18.21 -7.03 -12.91
CA GLU A 262 18.24 -8.18 -12.00
C GLU A 262 19.54 -8.27 -11.20
N ALA A 263 20.69 -8.10 -11.83
CA ALA A 263 21.99 -8.26 -11.15
C ALA A 263 22.19 -7.22 -10.06
N SER A 264 21.83 -5.97 -10.35
CA SER A 264 21.91 -4.86 -9.40
C SER A 264 20.96 -5.06 -8.22
N VAL A 265 19.71 -5.47 -8.47
CA VAL A 265 18.73 -5.72 -7.40
C VAL A 265 19.16 -6.89 -6.52
N LEU A 266 19.61 -8.01 -7.11
CA LEU A 266 20.05 -9.19 -6.34
C LEU A 266 21.22 -8.85 -5.43
N LYS A 267 22.18 -8.04 -5.89
CA LYS A 267 23.30 -7.58 -5.06
C LYS A 267 22.82 -6.80 -3.83
N ILE A 268 21.84 -5.90 -4.00
CA ILE A 268 21.28 -5.15 -2.86
C ILE A 268 20.52 -6.07 -1.91
N LEU A 269 19.81 -7.08 -2.43
CA LEU A 269 19.16 -8.09 -1.58
C LEU A 269 20.16 -8.86 -0.73
N ASP A 270 21.31 -9.26 -1.30
CA ASP A 270 22.38 -9.94 -0.55
C ASP A 270 22.92 -9.02 0.56
N GLU A 271 23.06 -7.71 0.30
CA GLU A 271 23.45 -6.73 1.31
C GLU A 271 22.37 -6.56 2.41
N TYR A 272 21.09 -6.72 2.06
CA TYR A 272 19.97 -6.55 3.00
C TYR A 272 19.70 -7.80 3.85
N GLU A 273 20.21 -8.99 3.49
CA GLU A 273 20.10 -10.21 4.30
C GLU A 273 20.61 -10.03 5.74
N GLN A 274 21.57 -9.15 5.97
CA GLN A 274 22.06 -8.85 7.33
C GLN A 274 21.00 -8.27 8.28
N TYR A 275 19.84 -7.86 7.76
CA TYR A 275 18.74 -7.26 8.53
C TYR A 275 17.58 -8.23 8.79
N LEU A 276 17.62 -9.46 8.25
CA LEU A 276 16.60 -10.50 8.39
C LEU A 276 16.56 -11.17 9.77
#